data_fa64c04737aa0ec6bf324b4bf4d22fdb
#
_entry.id   fa64c04737aa0ec6bf324b4bf4d22fdb
#
_cell.length_a   1.000
_cell.length_b   1.000
_cell.length_c   1.000
_cell.angle_alpha   90.00
_cell.angle_beta   90.00
_cell.angle_gamma   90.00
#
_symmetry.space_group_name_H-M   'P 1'
#
loop_
_entity.id
_entity.type
_entity.pdbx_description
1 polymer ?
#
loop_
_entity_poly.entity_id
_entity_poly.type
_entity_poly.pdbx_seq_one_letter_code
_entity_poly.pdbx_strand_id
1 'polypeptide(L)'
;MTDTQLRTLFCVGNNQNFFDLPKDDIGKVWIATQTFLTQLRDMDGVDIIGTFDDDAHMVGPSTGWPWTFYILADVRDQPTVKDACNLLRTVMVEEHALWRYFTIEARMGRELTIRDDVAL
;
A
#
# COMPACT_ATOMS: atom_id res chain seq x y z
N MET A 1 -14.16 -15.51 20.38
CA MET A 1 -14.34 -14.25 19.80
C MET A 1 -13.33 -13.96 18.73
N THR A 2 -13.81 -13.46 17.75
CA THR A 2 -12.95 -13.13 16.66
C THR A 2 -12.11 -11.92 16.96
N ASP A 3 -10.89 -12.02 16.66
CA ASP A 3 -10.04 -10.86 16.76
C ASP A 3 -10.52 -9.79 15.83
N THR A 4 -10.47 -8.59 16.32
CA THR A 4 -10.80 -7.45 15.51
C THR A 4 -9.61 -7.14 14.64
N GLN A 5 -9.69 -7.57 13.39
CA GLN A 5 -8.68 -7.19 12.42
C GLN A 5 -8.96 -5.80 11.90
N LEU A 6 -7.92 -5.13 11.50
CA LEU A 6 -8.03 -3.81 10.89
C LEU A 6 -8.11 -3.96 9.38
N ARG A 7 -9.25 -3.57 8.82
CA ARG A 7 -9.37 -3.43 7.38
C ARG A 7 -8.54 -2.22 7.00
N THR A 8 -7.49 -2.45 6.25
CA THR A 8 -6.45 -1.44 6.01
C THR A 8 -6.29 -1.21 4.52
N LEU A 9 -6.27 0.06 4.14
CA LEU A 9 -5.93 0.47 2.78
C LEU A 9 -4.57 1.14 2.81
N PHE A 10 -3.61 0.50 2.17
CA PHE A 10 -2.30 1.10 1.95
C PHE A 10 -2.33 1.86 0.63
N CYS A 11 -2.01 3.13 0.68
CA CYS A 11 -1.93 4.00 -0.50
C CYS A 11 -0.46 4.30 -0.74
N VAL A 12 0.05 3.94 -1.91
CA VAL A 12 1.47 4.12 -2.23
C VAL A 12 1.58 5.02 -3.45
N GLY A 13 2.39 6.06 -3.32
CA GLY A 13 2.58 7.03 -4.39
C GLY A 13 4.06 7.23 -4.69
N ASN A 14 4.36 7.42 -5.98
CA ASN A 14 5.69 7.79 -6.42
C ASN A 14 5.96 9.23 -6.03
N ASN A 15 7.15 9.49 -5.50
CA ASN A 15 7.55 10.86 -5.21
C ASN A 15 8.49 11.40 -6.27
N GLN A 16 8.93 12.64 -6.11
CA GLN A 16 9.75 13.30 -7.11
C GLN A 16 11.08 12.58 -7.34
N ASN A 17 11.65 11.97 -6.31
CA ASN A 17 12.91 11.24 -6.46
C ASN A 17 12.78 10.10 -7.48
N PHE A 18 11.61 9.45 -7.53
CA PHE A 18 11.36 8.43 -8.55
C PHE A 18 11.38 9.05 -9.95
N PHE A 19 10.67 10.17 -10.11
CA PHE A 19 10.56 10.81 -11.42
C PHE A 19 11.87 11.40 -11.89
N ASP A 20 12.79 11.71 -10.98
CA ASP A 20 14.10 12.23 -11.30
C ASP A 20 15.11 11.15 -11.69
N LEU A 21 14.75 9.87 -11.59
CA LEU A 21 15.66 8.79 -11.93
C LEU A 21 15.93 8.74 -13.42
N PRO A 22 17.18 8.39 -13.80
CA PRO A 22 17.45 8.04 -15.20
C PRO A 22 16.57 6.88 -15.63
N LYS A 23 16.21 6.87 -16.91
CA LYS A 23 15.29 5.86 -17.45
C LYS A 23 15.75 4.43 -17.14
N ASP A 24 17.06 4.19 -17.20
CA ASP A 24 17.60 2.85 -16.98
C ASP A 24 17.45 2.37 -15.53
N ASP A 25 17.23 3.29 -14.59
CA ASP A 25 17.11 2.94 -13.18
C ASP A 25 15.67 2.73 -12.73
N ILE A 26 14.69 3.11 -13.55
CA ILE A 26 13.28 2.99 -13.18
C ILE A 26 12.90 1.53 -12.96
N GLY A 27 13.39 0.63 -13.81
CA GLY A 27 13.10 -0.80 -13.68
C GLY A 27 13.60 -1.39 -12.37
N LYS A 28 14.70 -0.86 -11.83
CA LYS A 28 15.24 -1.32 -10.55
C LYS A 28 14.29 -1.02 -9.40
N VAL A 29 13.63 0.12 -9.46
CA VAL A 29 12.63 0.49 -8.45
C VAL A 29 11.44 -0.45 -8.53
N TRP A 30 10.99 -0.80 -9.73
CA TRP A 30 9.86 -1.72 -9.90
C TRP A 30 10.20 -3.14 -9.44
N ILE A 31 11.44 -3.59 -9.63
CA ILE A 31 11.88 -4.88 -9.08
C ILE A 31 11.83 -4.84 -7.56
N ALA A 32 12.31 -3.76 -6.95
CA ALA A 32 12.26 -3.61 -5.50
C ALA A 32 10.80 -3.51 -5.01
N THR A 33 9.91 -2.92 -5.79
CA THR A 33 8.48 -2.85 -5.46
C THR A 33 7.89 -4.25 -5.40
N GLN A 34 8.28 -5.14 -6.32
CA GLN A 34 7.82 -6.53 -6.26
C GLN A 34 8.32 -7.24 -5.00
N THR A 35 9.55 -6.95 -4.61
CA THR A 35 10.09 -7.48 -3.35
C THR A 35 9.27 -6.99 -2.16
N PHE A 36 8.94 -5.71 -2.13
CA PHE A 36 8.08 -5.14 -1.09
C PHE A 36 6.72 -5.84 -1.03
N LEU A 37 6.07 -6.01 -2.18
CA LEU A 37 4.75 -6.65 -2.23
C LEU A 37 4.82 -8.12 -1.78
N THR A 38 5.88 -8.82 -2.15
CA THR A 38 6.08 -10.20 -1.74
C THR A 38 6.29 -10.30 -0.23
N GLN A 39 7.11 -9.42 0.33
CA GLN A 39 7.34 -9.42 1.77
C GLN A 39 6.08 -9.04 2.54
N LEU A 40 5.30 -8.11 2.01
CA LEU A 40 4.03 -7.75 2.63
C LEU A 40 3.05 -8.92 2.63
N ARG A 41 2.96 -9.62 1.50
CA ARG A 41 2.09 -10.80 1.38
C ARG A 41 2.48 -11.88 2.39
N ASP A 42 3.77 -12.08 2.59
CA ASP A 42 4.28 -13.15 3.44
C ASP A 42 4.38 -12.73 4.91
N MET A 43 4.04 -11.50 5.22
CA MET A 43 4.16 -10.97 6.56
C MET A 43 3.09 -11.58 7.48
N ASP A 44 3.52 -12.05 8.65
CA ASP A 44 2.59 -12.57 9.64
C ASP A 44 1.63 -11.49 10.11
N GLY A 45 0.35 -11.83 10.17
CA GLY A 45 -0.68 -10.87 10.58
C GLY A 45 -1.22 -10.00 9.46
N VAL A 46 -0.79 -10.23 8.22
CA VAL A 46 -1.28 -9.50 7.05
C VAL A 46 -1.94 -10.48 6.08
N ASP A 47 -3.18 -10.19 5.73
CA ASP A 47 -3.95 -10.98 4.76
C ASP A 47 -4.39 -10.04 3.64
N ILE A 48 -3.72 -10.12 2.51
CA ILE A 48 -4.02 -9.23 1.38
C ILE A 48 -5.30 -9.68 0.71
N ILE A 49 -6.26 -8.75 0.60
CA ILE A 49 -7.53 -8.99 -0.06
C ILE A 49 -7.41 -8.70 -1.55
N GLY A 50 -6.71 -7.65 -1.90
CA GLY A 50 -6.51 -7.29 -3.30
C GLY A 50 -5.62 -6.09 -3.46
N THR A 51 -5.19 -5.88 -4.69
CA THR A 51 -4.34 -4.75 -5.07
C THR A 51 -4.85 -4.20 -6.38
N PHE A 52 -4.62 -2.92 -6.62
CA PHE A 52 -4.86 -2.33 -7.94
C PHE A 52 -4.03 -1.07 -8.08
N ASP A 53 -3.72 -0.73 -9.32
CA ASP A 53 -3.05 0.53 -9.60
C ASP A 53 -4.08 1.62 -9.92
N ASP A 54 -3.62 2.86 -9.87
CA ASP A 54 -4.47 4.01 -10.11
C ASP A 54 -4.25 4.53 -11.53
N ASP A 55 -4.27 3.61 -12.49
CA ASP A 55 -3.86 3.88 -13.86
C ASP A 55 -5.03 4.06 -14.82
N ALA A 56 -6.24 3.85 -14.35
CA ALA A 56 -7.44 4.09 -15.15
C ALA A 56 -8.02 5.45 -14.82
N HIS A 57 -9.32 5.60 -14.90
CA HIS A 57 -9.96 6.88 -14.70
C HIS A 57 -10.45 7.06 -13.27
N MET A 58 -10.32 8.28 -12.78
CA MET A 58 -10.90 8.67 -11.51
C MET A 58 -12.27 9.28 -11.76
N VAL A 59 -13.21 8.99 -10.88
CA VAL A 59 -14.52 9.61 -10.88
C VAL A 59 -14.70 10.32 -9.53
N GLY A 60 -15.16 11.55 -9.57
CA GLY A 60 -15.39 12.34 -8.36
C GLY A 60 -14.62 13.65 -8.37
N PRO A 61 -14.80 14.47 -7.35
CA PRO A 61 -14.28 15.84 -7.34
C PRO A 61 -12.84 15.98 -6.84
N SER A 62 -12.13 14.90 -6.64
CA SER A 62 -10.76 14.97 -6.13
C SER A 62 -9.86 15.69 -7.12
N THR A 63 -9.07 16.63 -6.63
CA THR A 63 -8.17 17.42 -7.46
C THR A 63 -6.71 17.00 -7.33
N GLY A 64 -6.39 16.11 -6.37
CA GLY A 64 -5.04 15.63 -6.17
C GLY A 64 -4.88 14.20 -6.65
N TRP A 65 -3.69 13.84 -7.05
CA TRP A 65 -3.40 12.52 -7.59
C TRP A 65 -2.09 11.96 -7.04
N PRO A 66 -1.98 11.86 -5.70
CA PRO A 66 -0.68 11.48 -5.13
C PRO A 66 -0.40 9.99 -5.17
N TRP A 67 -1.39 9.14 -5.46
CA TRP A 67 -1.25 7.70 -5.28
C TRP A 67 -1.05 7.00 -6.61
N THR A 68 -0.18 5.98 -6.60
CA THR A 68 0.13 5.17 -7.77
C THR A 68 -0.57 3.83 -7.71
N PHE A 69 -0.62 3.22 -6.54
CA PHE A 69 -1.33 1.95 -6.38
C PHE A 69 -1.80 1.78 -4.94
N TYR A 70 -2.69 0.80 -4.76
CA TYR A 70 -3.35 0.54 -3.49
C TYR A 70 -3.27 -0.93 -3.14
N ILE A 71 -3.20 -1.22 -1.85
CA ILE A 71 -3.23 -2.58 -1.31
C ILE A 71 -4.31 -2.60 -0.24
N LEU A 72 -5.31 -3.47 -0.41
CA LEU A 72 -6.35 -3.69 0.60
C LEU A 72 -6.03 -4.97 1.34
N ALA A 73 -5.97 -4.90 2.65
CA ALA A 73 -5.61 -6.05 3.48
C ALA A 73 -6.34 -6.03 4.81
N ASP A 74 -6.50 -7.21 5.39
CA ASP A 74 -6.85 -7.32 6.80
C ASP A 74 -5.56 -7.50 7.59
N VAL A 75 -5.34 -6.64 8.57
CA VAL A 75 -4.10 -6.62 9.34
C VAL A 75 -4.45 -6.84 10.81
N ARG A 76 -3.64 -7.67 11.47
CA ARG A 76 -3.92 -8.12 12.83
C ARG A 76 -4.07 -6.98 13.83
N ASP A 77 -3.20 -5.97 13.75
CA ASP A 77 -3.20 -4.88 14.70
C ASP A 77 -2.43 -3.68 14.14
N GLN A 78 -2.50 -2.58 14.85
CA GLN A 78 -1.85 -1.34 14.42
C GLN A 78 -0.33 -1.44 14.37
N PRO A 79 0.35 -2.07 15.34
CA PRO A 79 1.81 -2.27 15.19
C PRO A 79 2.19 -3.02 13.93
N THR A 80 1.39 -3.99 13.50
CA THR A 80 1.64 -4.73 12.27
C THR A 80 1.47 -3.83 11.04
N VAL A 81 0.49 -2.92 11.06
CA VAL A 81 0.34 -1.93 9.98
C VAL A 81 1.59 -1.07 9.89
N LYS A 82 2.10 -0.63 11.03
CA LYS A 82 3.32 0.18 11.07
C LYS A 82 4.51 -0.60 10.52
N ASP A 83 4.65 -1.86 10.91
CA ASP A 83 5.74 -2.70 10.41
C ASP A 83 5.63 -2.90 8.90
N ALA A 84 4.41 -3.05 8.39
CA ALA A 84 4.18 -3.17 6.96
C ALA A 84 4.65 -1.92 6.22
N CYS A 85 4.31 -0.74 6.71
CA CYS A 85 4.77 0.50 6.11
C CYS A 85 6.30 0.62 6.17
N ASN A 86 6.91 0.14 7.24
CA ASN A 86 8.35 0.21 7.42
C ASN A 86 9.12 -0.73 6.48
N LEU A 87 8.45 -1.63 5.78
CA LEU A 87 9.12 -2.44 4.74
C LEU A 87 9.78 -1.55 3.69
N LEU A 88 9.22 -0.36 3.43
CA LEU A 88 9.83 0.55 2.48
C LEU A 88 11.21 1.04 2.95
N ARG A 89 11.51 0.93 4.23
CA ARG A 89 12.81 1.32 4.78
C ARG A 89 13.85 0.22 4.67
N THR A 90 13.42 -1.02 4.51
CA THR A 90 14.33 -2.18 4.51
C THR A 90 14.51 -2.79 3.14
N VAL A 91 13.55 -2.61 2.23
CA VAL A 91 13.70 -3.07 0.85
C VAL A 91 14.58 -2.07 0.11
N MET A 92 15.64 -2.55 -0.48
CA MET A 92 16.67 -1.70 -1.05
C MET A 92 16.60 -1.64 -2.57
N VAL A 93 16.90 -0.47 -3.10
CA VAL A 93 17.20 -0.23 -4.50
C VAL A 93 18.66 0.18 -4.55
N GLU A 94 19.54 -0.78 -4.77
CA GLU A 94 20.99 -0.58 -4.68
C GLU A 94 21.37 -0.05 -3.29
N GLU A 95 21.88 1.17 -3.19
CA GLU A 95 22.32 1.73 -1.91
C GLU A 95 21.27 2.54 -1.17
N HIS A 96 20.08 2.68 -1.76
CA HIS A 96 19.01 3.46 -1.15
C HIS A 96 17.81 2.58 -0.79
N ALA A 97 17.12 2.94 0.28
CA ALA A 97 15.88 2.25 0.63
C ALA A 97 14.76 2.68 -0.32
N LEU A 98 13.79 1.78 -0.52
CA LEU A 98 12.68 2.02 -1.44
C LEU A 98 11.86 3.26 -1.05
N TRP A 99 11.81 3.59 0.23
CA TRP A 99 11.05 4.76 0.70
C TRP A 99 11.58 6.08 0.14
N ARG A 100 12.80 6.07 -0.41
CA ARG A 100 13.33 7.24 -1.10
C ARG A 100 12.46 7.62 -2.30
N TYR A 101 11.81 6.63 -2.90
CA TYR A 101 11.07 6.81 -4.15
C TYR A 101 9.57 6.76 -3.97
N PHE A 102 9.09 6.31 -2.82
CA PHE A 102 7.65 6.17 -2.55
C PHE A 102 7.25 6.83 -1.26
N THR A 103 6.02 7.30 -1.26
CA THR A 103 5.31 7.73 -0.06
C THR A 103 4.23 6.70 0.22
N ILE A 104 4.05 6.32 1.48
CA ILE A 104 3.01 5.38 1.86
C ILE A 104 2.15 5.97 2.97
N GLU A 105 0.85 5.69 2.87
CA GLU A 105 -0.13 6.06 3.86
C GLU A 105 -1.02 4.85 4.09
N ALA A 106 -1.41 4.61 5.32
CA ALA A 106 -2.30 3.51 5.65
C ALA A 106 -3.54 4.07 6.34
N ARG A 107 -4.71 3.66 5.84
CA ARG A 107 -6.00 4.01 6.43
C ARG A 107 -6.58 2.75 7.04
N MET A 108 -6.91 2.82 8.31
CA MET A 108 -7.36 1.66 9.07
C MET A 108 -8.79 1.85 9.53
N GLY A 109 -9.56 0.80 9.43
CA GLY A 109 -10.92 0.79 9.88
C GLY A 109 -11.39 -0.63 10.08
N ARG A 110 -12.65 -0.85 9.86
CA ARG A 110 -13.24 -2.17 9.95
C ARG A 110 -14.09 -2.40 8.72
N GLU A 111 -14.40 -3.67 8.48
CA GLU A 111 -15.24 -4.02 7.36
C GLU A 111 -16.58 -3.30 7.47
N LEU A 112 -17.00 -2.69 6.37
CA LEU A 112 -18.30 -2.07 6.28
C LEU A 112 -19.32 -3.16 5.98
N THR A 113 -20.19 -3.44 6.94
CA THR A 113 -21.16 -4.51 6.79
C THR A 113 -22.47 -3.96 6.24
N ILE A 114 -22.93 -4.55 5.16
CA ILE A 114 -24.23 -4.24 4.59
C ILE A 114 -25.20 -5.31 5.06
N ARG A 115 -26.29 -4.89 5.70
CA ARG A 115 -27.29 -5.80 6.24
C ARG A 115 -28.57 -5.69 5.43
N ASP A 116 -29.08 -6.82 4.99
CA ASP A 116 -30.28 -6.86 4.16
C ASP A 116 -31.54 -6.46 4.92
N ASP A 117 -31.51 -6.60 6.24
CA ASP A 117 -32.67 -6.30 7.08
C ASP A 117 -32.74 -4.85 7.53
N VAL A 118 -31.84 -4.01 7.05
CA VAL A 118 -31.82 -2.59 7.40
C VAL A 118 -32.37 -1.78 6.26
N ALA A 119 -33.38 -0.96 6.56
CA ALA A 119 -33.90 -0.01 5.60
C ALA A 119 -32.94 1.19 5.54
N LEU A 120 -32.46 1.48 4.35
CA LEU A 120 -31.53 2.58 4.13
C LEU A 120 -32.22 3.78 3.53
#